data_902f6bffe5b3049a1ddee41ea5fae05e
#
_entry.id   902f6bffe5b3049a1ddee41ea5fae05e
#
_cell.length_a   1.000
_cell.length_b   1.000
_cell.length_c   1.000
_cell.angle_alpha   90.00
_cell.angle_beta   90.00
_cell.angle_gamma   90.00
#
_symmetry.space_group_name_H-M   'P 1'
#
loop_
_entity.id
_entity.type
_entity.pdbx_description
1 polymer ?
#
loop_
_entity_poly.entity_id
_entity_poly.type
_entity_poly.pdbx_seq_one_letter_code
_entity_poly.pdbx_strand_id
1 'polypeptide(L)'
;MTETIEEVILRYSQRGIPYIRRYVSDNCCEKAAQEILSWEKGVVFLTTGFYVAGYAETDGPAGTVVLALALQRLGYQPVILTDQPCQGFFELEMLPTVYVPYDADQETFRELIETYQPKGMISVERCGRNRFLQYANMRGVSISEHTAPIDELFVAYQGVIPSIGVGDGGNEIGMGKIAGAISRKLSLEPCVVSTDILVVATVSNWGAYGIVAALSGRVGQKLLPVFSWIKSYITKTVEIGSVDGVTHELTCTVDGKSMLTEQEIITALERIEQGGICA
;
A
#
# COMPACT_ATOMS: atom_id res chain seq x y z
N MET A 1 22.48 18.45 4.06
CA MET A 1 21.11 18.40 3.51
C MET A 1 20.37 17.34 4.28
N THR A 2 19.18 17.64 4.76
CA THR A 2 18.28 16.65 5.39
C THR A 2 17.76 15.74 4.29
N GLU A 3 17.81 14.43 4.51
CA GLU A 3 17.27 13.40 3.61
C GLU A 3 15.76 13.59 3.45
N THR A 4 15.23 13.41 2.24
CA THR A 4 13.79 13.52 1.97
C THR A 4 13.07 12.21 2.28
N ILE A 5 11.74 12.26 2.41
CA ILE A 5 10.91 11.04 2.62
C ILE A 5 11.15 10.05 1.48
N GLU A 6 11.16 10.51 0.23
CA GLU A 6 11.37 9.67 -0.94
C GLU A 6 12.76 9.02 -0.96
N GLU A 7 13.80 9.73 -0.52
CA GLU A 7 15.14 9.15 -0.37
C GLU A 7 15.14 8.02 0.65
N VAL A 8 14.40 8.16 1.75
CA VAL A 8 14.28 7.13 2.78
C VAL A 8 13.53 5.91 2.27
N ILE A 9 12.33 6.07 1.73
CA ILE A 9 11.50 4.93 1.27
C ILE A 9 12.08 4.21 0.05
N LEU A 10 13.03 4.83 -0.63
CA LEU A 10 13.75 4.28 -1.79
C LEU A 10 15.15 3.74 -1.43
N ARG A 11 15.53 3.74 -0.15
CA ARG A 11 16.78 3.09 0.28
C ARG A 11 16.74 1.61 -0.11
N TYR A 12 17.91 1.05 -0.38
CA TYR A 12 18.06 -0.37 -0.74
C TYR A 12 17.29 -0.79 -2.00
N SER A 13 16.93 0.18 -2.87
CA SER A 13 16.16 -0.06 -4.09
C SER A 13 16.76 -1.15 -4.97
N GLN A 14 15.91 -2.09 -5.38
CA GLN A 14 16.22 -3.22 -6.25
C GLN A 14 15.15 -3.34 -7.35
N ARG A 15 15.15 -4.41 -8.13
CA ARG A 15 14.08 -4.79 -9.08
C ARG A 15 13.70 -3.69 -10.09
N GLY A 16 14.64 -2.78 -10.43
CA GLY A 16 14.37 -1.71 -11.40
C GLY A 16 13.68 -0.46 -10.84
N ILE A 17 13.38 -0.41 -9.54
CA ILE A 17 12.84 0.77 -8.86
C ILE A 17 13.67 2.04 -9.13
N PRO A 18 15.03 2.04 -9.09
CA PRO A 18 15.83 3.21 -9.42
C PRO A 18 15.57 3.77 -10.83
N TYR A 19 15.04 2.92 -11.71
CA TYR A 19 14.69 3.32 -13.07
C TYR A 19 13.25 3.87 -13.15
N ILE A 20 12.27 3.16 -12.61
CA ILE A 20 10.84 3.54 -12.73
C ILE A 20 10.50 4.77 -11.89
N ARG A 21 11.21 5.03 -10.76
CA ARG A 21 11.02 6.23 -9.93
C ARG A 21 11.13 7.54 -10.73
N ARG A 22 11.88 7.56 -11.82
CA ARG A 22 12.06 8.76 -12.68
C ARG A 22 10.76 9.17 -13.40
N TYR A 23 9.77 8.31 -13.40
CA TYR A 23 8.45 8.56 -14.00
C TYR A 23 7.39 8.92 -12.96
N VAL A 24 7.78 8.97 -11.69
CA VAL A 24 6.94 9.36 -10.56
C VAL A 24 7.46 10.69 -10.00
N SER A 25 6.57 11.47 -9.40
CA SER A 25 6.94 12.76 -8.79
C SER A 25 7.97 12.60 -7.67
N ASP A 26 8.95 13.49 -7.62
CA ASP A 26 9.99 13.50 -6.58
C ASP A 26 9.46 13.76 -5.16
N ASN A 27 8.21 14.21 -5.02
CA ASN A 27 7.53 14.49 -3.75
C ASN A 27 6.17 13.76 -3.70
N CYS A 28 6.14 12.49 -4.08
CA CYS A 28 4.90 11.72 -4.20
C CYS A 28 4.20 11.50 -2.85
N CYS A 29 4.94 11.28 -1.75
CA CYS A 29 4.37 11.14 -0.41
C CYS A 29 3.71 12.45 0.06
N GLU A 30 4.35 13.57 -0.20
CA GLU A 30 3.82 14.88 0.12
C GLU A 30 2.55 15.21 -0.67
N LYS A 31 2.51 14.86 -1.96
CA LYS A 31 1.30 14.98 -2.79
C LYS A 31 0.18 14.08 -2.31
N ALA A 32 0.50 12.84 -1.93
CA ALA A 32 -0.48 11.91 -1.37
C ALA A 32 -1.05 12.44 -0.05
N ALA A 33 -0.21 12.98 0.83
CA ALA A 33 -0.65 13.59 2.08
C ALA A 33 -1.54 14.81 1.85
N GLN A 34 -1.18 15.68 0.89
CA GLN A 34 -1.99 16.83 0.52
C GLN A 34 -3.35 16.41 -0.04
N GLU A 35 -3.37 15.42 -0.90
CA GLU A 35 -4.61 14.86 -1.47
C GLU A 35 -5.53 14.33 -0.37
N ILE A 36 -5.01 13.48 0.52
CA ILE A 36 -5.77 12.93 1.65
C ILE A 36 -6.38 14.04 2.51
N LEU A 37 -5.61 15.09 2.82
CA LEU A 37 -6.08 16.19 3.66
C LEU A 37 -7.14 17.08 2.95
N SER A 38 -7.24 17.00 1.62
CA SER A 38 -8.27 17.69 0.85
C SER A 38 -9.62 16.97 0.83
N TRP A 39 -9.65 15.67 1.17
CA TRP A 39 -10.88 14.89 1.16
C TRP A 39 -11.84 15.32 2.27
N GLU A 40 -13.13 15.27 1.97
CA GLU A 40 -14.15 15.37 3.02
C GLU A 40 -13.97 14.27 4.06
N LYS A 41 -14.25 14.59 5.34
CA LYS A 41 -14.23 13.55 6.37
C LYS A 41 -15.34 12.53 6.12
N GLY A 42 -14.99 11.28 6.25
CA GLY A 42 -15.88 10.15 5.95
C GLY A 42 -15.11 8.87 5.78
N VAL A 43 -15.72 7.90 5.13
CA VAL A 43 -15.11 6.60 4.87
C VAL A 43 -13.97 6.75 3.85
N VAL A 44 -12.85 6.06 4.12
CA VAL A 44 -11.75 5.87 3.17
C VAL A 44 -11.52 4.37 3.01
N PHE A 45 -11.60 3.89 1.78
CA PHE A 45 -11.25 2.51 1.48
C PHE A 45 -9.74 2.34 1.39
N LEU A 46 -9.20 1.35 2.09
CA LEU A 46 -7.82 0.90 1.94
C LEU A 46 -7.83 -0.54 1.43
N THR A 47 -7.06 -0.84 0.41
CA THR A 47 -6.92 -2.21 -0.08
C THR A 47 -5.48 -2.68 -0.03
N THR A 48 -5.29 -3.93 0.34
CA THR A 48 -3.99 -4.58 0.45
C THR A 48 -4.15 -6.10 0.39
N GLY A 49 -3.04 -6.81 0.51
CA GLY A 49 -2.99 -8.26 0.51
C GLY A 49 -2.57 -8.80 -0.85
N PHE A 50 -1.32 -9.24 -0.93
CA PHE A 50 -0.78 -9.90 -2.11
C PHE A 50 -0.64 -11.39 -1.82
N TYR A 51 -1.17 -12.24 -2.73
CA TYR A 51 -1.10 -13.69 -2.57
C TYR A 51 0.27 -14.23 -2.95
N VAL A 52 0.89 -14.94 -2.01
CA VAL A 52 2.19 -15.61 -2.19
C VAL A 52 2.13 -17.03 -1.62
N ALA A 53 2.29 -18.03 -2.46
CA ALA A 53 2.45 -19.44 -2.09
C ALA A 53 1.39 -20.00 -1.10
N GLY A 54 0.14 -19.55 -1.20
CA GLY A 54 -0.98 -20.01 -0.33
C GLY A 54 -1.33 -19.05 0.80
N TYR A 55 -0.61 -17.94 0.95
CA TYR A 55 -0.74 -16.99 2.06
C TYR A 55 -0.79 -15.55 1.56
N ALA A 56 -1.05 -14.60 2.46
CA ALA A 56 -0.74 -13.19 2.21
C ALA A 56 0.69 -12.88 2.63
N GLU A 57 1.38 -12.00 1.88
CA GLU A 57 2.72 -11.60 2.23
C GLU A 57 2.77 -10.53 3.32
N THR A 58 3.96 -10.34 3.90
CA THR A 58 4.22 -9.36 4.97
C THR A 58 4.30 -7.92 4.47
N ASP A 59 4.51 -7.70 3.17
CA ASP A 59 4.41 -6.37 2.57
C ASP A 59 2.95 -6.00 2.27
N GLY A 60 2.60 -4.77 2.49
CA GLY A 60 1.24 -4.22 2.32
C GLY A 60 0.45 -4.11 3.61
N PRO A 61 0.16 -5.20 4.36
CA PRO A 61 -0.71 -5.13 5.54
C PRO A 61 -0.23 -4.18 6.63
N ALA A 62 1.07 -4.18 6.98
CA ALA A 62 1.59 -3.30 8.03
C ALA A 62 1.52 -1.82 7.62
N GLY A 63 1.87 -1.50 6.38
CA GLY A 63 1.74 -0.16 5.83
C GLY A 63 0.28 0.33 5.82
N THR A 64 -0.62 -0.56 5.42
CA THR A 64 -2.07 -0.27 5.38
C THR A 64 -2.62 0.04 6.77
N VAL A 65 -2.25 -0.75 7.79
CA VAL A 65 -2.71 -0.50 9.17
C VAL A 65 -2.15 0.79 9.72
N VAL A 66 -0.85 1.07 9.51
CA VAL A 66 -0.24 2.35 9.93
C VAL A 66 -0.97 3.54 9.31
N LEU A 67 -1.29 3.46 8.02
CA LEU A 67 -2.04 4.49 7.32
C LEU A 67 -3.48 4.60 7.84
N ALA A 68 -4.17 3.48 8.07
CA ALA A 68 -5.52 3.45 8.63
C ALA A 68 -5.59 4.12 10.00
N LEU A 69 -4.65 3.80 10.90
CA LEU A 69 -4.58 4.41 12.24
C LEU A 69 -4.29 5.92 12.16
N ALA A 70 -3.45 6.36 11.22
CA ALA A 70 -3.22 7.78 10.98
C ALA A 70 -4.50 8.47 10.49
N LEU A 71 -5.22 7.86 9.54
CA LEU A 71 -6.50 8.36 9.05
C LEU A 71 -7.55 8.47 10.16
N GLN A 72 -7.67 7.48 11.05
CA GLN A 72 -8.57 7.55 12.21
C GLN A 72 -8.26 8.75 13.11
N ARG A 73 -6.96 8.97 13.41
CA ARG A 73 -6.53 10.13 14.23
C ARG A 73 -6.84 11.47 13.56
N LEU A 74 -6.91 11.48 12.22
CA LEU A 74 -7.29 12.65 11.42
C LEU A 74 -8.80 12.80 11.24
N GLY A 75 -9.62 11.89 11.82
CA GLY A 75 -11.08 11.96 11.79
C GLY A 75 -11.73 11.32 10.56
N TYR A 76 -10.99 10.50 9.80
CA TYR A 76 -11.55 9.63 8.76
C TYR A 76 -12.00 8.29 9.35
N GLN A 77 -12.75 7.54 8.55
CA GLN A 77 -13.26 6.21 8.89
C GLN A 77 -12.67 5.18 7.91
N PRO A 78 -11.47 4.64 8.18
CA PRO A 78 -10.88 3.65 7.29
C PRO A 78 -11.67 2.34 7.32
N VAL A 79 -11.89 1.78 6.14
CA VAL A 79 -12.46 0.44 5.93
C VAL A 79 -11.52 -0.33 5.01
N ILE A 80 -11.06 -1.49 5.48
CA ILE A 80 -10.14 -2.33 4.71
C ILE A 80 -10.93 -3.20 3.75
N LEU A 81 -10.55 -3.20 2.47
CA LEU A 81 -11.03 -4.14 1.46
C LEU A 81 -9.89 -5.10 1.13
N THR A 82 -10.08 -6.38 1.37
CA THR A 82 -9.07 -7.41 1.13
C THR A 82 -9.73 -8.74 0.79
N ASP A 83 -8.96 -9.80 0.68
CA ASP A 83 -9.46 -11.15 0.44
C ASP A 83 -8.99 -12.14 1.53
N GLN A 84 -9.46 -13.37 1.40
CA GLN A 84 -9.32 -14.43 2.40
C GLN A 84 -7.90 -14.65 2.96
N PRO A 85 -6.79 -14.56 2.17
CA PRO A 85 -5.45 -14.75 2.70
C PRO A 85 -5.04 -13.78 3.82
N CYS A 86 -5.72 -12.63 3.93
CA CYS A 86 -5.46 -11.64 4.98
C CYS A 86 -6.38 -11.78 6.20
N GLN A 87 -7.15 -12.87 6.32
CA GLN A 87 -8.11 -13.04 7.41
C GLN A 87 -7.42 -12.98 8.78
N GLY A 88 -7.95 -12.13 9.65
CA GLY A 88 -7.43 -11.94 11.00
C GLY A 88 -6.36 -10.84 11.14
N PHE A 89 -5.82 -10.30 10.05
CA PHE A 89 -4.73 -9.33 10.13
C PHE A 89 -5.19 -7.97 10.67
N PHE A 90 -6.31 -7.47 10.20
CA PHE A 90 -6.79 -6.12 10.51
C PHE A 90 -7.63 -6.08 11.77
N GLU A 91 -8.20 -7.21 12.15
CA GLU A 91 -8.90 -7.42 13.42
C GLU A 91 -7.96 -7.30 14.63
N LEU A 92 -6.64 -7.53 14.45
CA LEU A 92 -5.62 -7.26 15.46
C LEU A 92 -5.66 -5.82 15.99
N GLU A 93 -6.08 -4.88 15.13
CA GLU A 93 -6.20 -3.45 15.43
C GLU A 93 -7.66 -2.96 15.36
N MET A 94 -8.62 -3.89 15.39
CA MET A 94 -10.07 -3.62 15.37
C MET A 94 -10.52 -2.75 14.18
N LEU A 95 -9.84 -2.86 13.05
CA LEU A 95 -10.20 -2.12 11.84
C LEU A 95 -11.39 -2.80 11.13
N PRO A 96 -12.42 -2.04 10.72
CA PRO A 96 -13.49 -2.57 9.88
C PRO A 96 -12.92 -3.17 8.59
N THR A 97 -13.22 -4.44 8.34
CA THR A 97 -12.67 -5.21 7.21
C THR A 97 -13.78 -5.88 6.43
N VAL A 98 -13.73 -5.74 5.11
CA VAL A 98 -14.59 -6.43 4.16
C VAL A 98 -13.73 -7.39 3.36
N TYR A 99 -14.06 -8.69 3.47
CA TYR A 99 -13.43 -9.73 2.67
C TYR A 99 -14.20 -9.89 1.37
N VAL A 100 -13.58 -9.41 0.28
CA VAL A 100 -14.16 -9.43 -1.06
C VAL A 100 -14.02 -10.83 -1.65
N PRO A 101 -15.10 -11.44 -2.13
CA PRO A 101 -15.04 -12.75 -2.79
C PRO A 101 -14.18 -12.72 -4.07
N TYR A 102 -13.58 -13.86 -4.43
CA TYR A 102 -12.79 -13.96 -5.66
C TYR A 102 -13.64 -13.85 -6.93
N ASP A 103 -14.92 -14.15 -6.84
CA ASP A 103 -15.91 -14.04 -7.90
C ASP A 103 -16.77 -12.77 -7.80
N ALA A 104 -16.32 -11.77 -7.00
CA ALA A 104 -17.01 -10.49 -6.89
C ALA A 104 -17.19 -9.84 -8.27
N ASP A 105 -18.37 -9.31 -8.49
CA ASP A 105 -18.77 -8.68 -9.73
C ASP A 105 -19.03 -7.16 -9.56
N GLN A 106 -19.44 -6.50 -10.62
CA GLN A 106 -19.75 -5.07 -10.60
C GLN A 106 -20.89 -4.71 -9.63
N GLU A 107 -21.82 -5.63 -9.39
CA GLU A 107 -22.92 -5.43 -8.43
C GLU A 107 -22.38 -5.35 -7.02
N THR A 108 -21.51 -6.30 -6.65
CA THR A 108 -20.81 -6.32 -5.35
C THR A 108 -20.11 -4.99 -5.08
N PHE A 109 -19.39 -4.45 -6.07
CA PHE A 109 -18.68 -3.18 -5.91
C PHE A 109 -19.62 -1.97 -5.86
N ARG A 110 -20.72 -1.99 -6.60
CA ARG A 110 -21.74 -0.96 -6.50
C ARG A 110 -22.36 -0.91 -5.12
N GLU A 111 -22.74 -2.05 -4.55
CA GLU A 111 -23.29 -2.14 -3.20
C GLU A 111 -22.29 -1.63 -2.14
N LEU A 112 -21.00 -1.91 -2.27
CA LEU A 112 -19.98 -1.37 -1.38
C LEU A 112 -19.91 0.16 -1.46
N ILE A 113 -19.91 0.72 -2.66
CA ILE A 113 -19.89 2.19 -2.84
C ILE A 113 -21.18 2.85 -2.28
N GLU A 114 -22.34 2.28 -2.56
CA GLU A 114 -23.62 2.80 -2.06
C GLU A 114 -23.71 2.75 -0.53
N THR A 115 -23.21 1.66 0.06
CA THR A 115 -23.23 1.45 1.52
C THR A 115 -22.25 2.37 2.25
N TYR A 116 -21.02 2.46 1.78
CA TYR A 116 -19.94 3.15 2.50
C TYR A 116 -19.72 4.60 2.04
N GLN A 117 -20.08 4.96 0.81
CA GLN A 117 -19.89 6.29 0.21
C GLN A 117 -18.48 6.85 0.43
N PRO A 118 -17.41 6.10 0.03
CA PRO A 118 -16.05 6.46 0.35
C PRO A 118 -15.65 7.82 -0.27
N LYS A 119 -14.84 8.57 0.46
CA LYS A 119 -14.29 9.87 0.08
C LYS A 119 -12.93 9.77 -0.58
N GLY A 120 -12.32 8.61 -0.55
CA GLY A 120 -11.05 8.29 -1.20
C GLY A 120 -10.75 6.80 -1.13
N MET A 121 -9.87 6.36 -2.00
CA MET A 121 -9.40 4.96 -2.09
C MET A 121 -7.87 4.93 -2.08
N ILE A 122 -7.29 4.05 -1.27
CA ILE A 122 -5.83 3.87 -1.20
C ILE A 122 -5.50 2.39 -1.36
N SER A 123 -4.61 2.08 -2.29
CA SER A 123 -4.07 0.73 -2.48
C SER A 123 -2.63 0.67 -1.99
N VAL A 124 -2.31 -0.32 -1.16
CA VAL A 124 -0.94 -0.60 -0.69
C VAL A 124 -0.63 -2.06 -0.96
N GLU A 125 0.32 -2.33 -1.85
CA GLU A 125 0.75 -3.68 -2.24
C GLU A 125 -0.44 -4.61 -2.54
N ARG A 126 -1.29 -4.17 -3.44
CA ARG A 126 -2.40 -4.98 -3.95
C ARG A 126 -2.23 -5.24 -5.43
N CYS A 127 -2.20 -6.50 -5.82
CA CYS A 127 -2.14 -6.88 -7.23
C CYS A 127 -3.29 -6.27 -8.01
N GLY A 128 -2.99 -5.62 -9.13
CA GLY A 128 -3.97 -5.19 -10.11
C GLY A 128 -3.86 -6.00 -11.39
N ARG A 129 -4.91 -6.03 -12.19
CA ARG A 129 -4.93 -6.76 -13.47
C ARG A 129 -3.94 -6.19 -14.48
N ASN A 130 -3.36 -7.07 -15.28
CA ASN A 130 -2.57 -6.70 -16.44
C ASN A 130 -3.46 -6.52 -17.69
N ARG A 131 -2.87 -6.23 -18.86
CA ARG A 131 -3.61 -6.05 -20.12
C ARG A 131 -4.35 -7.30 -20.60
N PHE A 132 -4.04 -8.47 -20.06
CA PHE A 132 -4.72 -9.73 -20.35
C PHE A 132 -5.85 -10.04 -19.36
N LEU A 133 -6.19 -9.08 -18.49
CA LEU A 133 -7.16 -9.20 -17.39
C LEU A 133 -6.78 -10.30 -16.38
N GLN A 134 -5.50 -10.52 -16.18
CA GLN A 134 -4.97 -11.50 -15.24
C GLN A 134 -4.23 -10.81 -14.10
N TYR A 135 -4.32 -11.39 -12.91
CA TYR A 135 -3.46 -11.06 -11.79
C TYR A 135 -2.25 -11.99 -11.81
N ALA A 136 -1.06 -11.43 -11.77
CA ALA A 136 0.17 -12.19 -11.85
C ALA A 136 1.21 -11.67 -10.85
N ASN A 137 1.98 -12.59 -10.29
CA ASN A 137 3.10 -12.23 -9.43
C ASN A 137 4.31 -11.72 -10.26
N MET A 138 5.37 -11.28 -9.58
CA MET A 138 6.61 -10.78 -10.20
C MET A 138 7.30 -11.75 -11.17
N ARG A 139 6.96 -13.04 -11.11
CA ARG A 139 7.50 -14.08 -12.01
C ARG A 139 6.57 -14.35 -13.21
N GLY A 140 5.48 -13.60 -13.33
CA GLY A 140 4.47 -13.79 -14.38
C GLY A 140 3.57 -15.01 -14.16
N VAL A 141 3.59 -15.61 -12.97
CA VAL A 141 2.70 -16.71 -12.61
C VAL A 141 1.34 -16.14 -12.22
N SER A 142 0.26 -16.67 -12.80
CA SER A 142 -1.09 -16.26 -12.50
C SER A 142 -1.45 -16.57 -11.04
N ILE A 143 -2.03 -15.59 -10.37
CA ILE A 143 -2.62 -15.69 -9.03
C ILE A 143 -4.11 -15.34 -9.04
N SER A 144 -4.74 -15.33 -10.22
CA SER A 144 -6.11 -14.87 -10.42
C SER A 144 -7.15 -15.66 -9.62
N GLU A 145 -6.90 -16.94 -9.37
CA GLU A 145 -7.81 -17.78 -8.57
C GLU A 145 -7.79 -17.44 -7.06
N HIS A 146 -6.81 -16.63 -6.64
CA HIS A 146 -6.55 -16.26 -5.25
C HIS A 146 -6.52 -14.75 -5.02
N THR A 147 -7.01 -13.96 -5.99
CA THR A 147 -7.00 -12.51 -5.93
C THR A 147 -8.37 -11.96 -6.27
N ALA A 148 -9.06 -11.40 -5.29
CA ALA A 148 -10.34 -10.74 -5.51
C ALA A 148 -10.16 -9.50 -6.40
N PRO A 149 -11.10 -9.23 -7.33
CA PRO A 149 -10.96 -8.19 -8.36
C PRO A 149 -11.21 -6.77 -7.82
N ILE A 150 -10.59 -6.41 -6.70
CA ILE A 150 -10.78 -5.11 -6.02
C ILE A 150 -10.35 -3.93 -6.89
N ASP A 151 -9.46 -4.15 -7.84
CA ASP A 151 -9.02 -3.15 -8.81
C ASP A 151 -10.15 -2.67 -9.74
N GLU A 152 -11.26 -3.41 -9.85
CA GLU A 152 -12.49 -2.96 -10.53
C GLU A 152 -13.02 -1.67 -9.94
N LEU A 153 -12.94 -1.47 -8.61
CA LEU A 153 -13.32 -0.21 -7.96
C LEU A 153 -12.52 0.98 -8.50
N PHE A 154 -11.20 0.82 -8.63
CA PHE A 154 -10.31 1.87 -9.12
C PHE A 154 -10.57 2.20 -10.58
N VAL A 155 -10.97 1.22 -11.39
CA VAL A 155 -11.33 1.43 -12.80
C VAL A 155 -12.71 2.07 -12.92
N ALA A 156 -13.72 1.54 -12.23
CA ALA A 156 -15.10 1.98 -12.36
C ALA A 156 -15.30 3.40 -11.82
N TYR A 157 -14.57 3.79 -10.80
CA TYR A 157 -14.72 5.10 -10.13
C TYR A 157 -13.54 6.05 -10.37
N GLN A 158 -12.73 5.78 -11.39
CA GLN A 158 -11.65 6.70 -11.80
C GLN A 158 -12.20 8.08 -12.14
N GLY A 159 -11.62 9.12 -11.57
CA GLY A 159 -12.06 10.51 -11.73
C GLY A 159 -13.36 10.87 -10.99
N VAL A 160 -13.95 9.93 -10.25
CA VAL A 160 -15.13 10.15 -9.40
C VAL A 160 -14.74 10.11 -7.92
N ILE A 161 -13.99 9.09 -7.52
CA ILE A 161 -13.44 8.93 -6.16
C ILE A 161 -11.93 9.07 -6.28
N PRO A 162 -11.31 10.03 -5.57
CA PRO A 162 -9.86 10.21 -5.62
C PRO A 162 -9.10 8.97 -5.12
N SER A 163 -7.97 8.68 -5.74
CA SER A 163 -7.26 7.42 -5.51
C SER A 163 -5.75 7.57 -5.40
N ILE A 164 -5.15 6.76 -4.52
CA ILE A 164 -3.70 6.68 -4.30
C ILE A 164 -3.28 5.22 -4.42
N GLY A 165 -2.21 4.95 -5.16
CA GLY A 165 -1.55 3.65 -5.23
C GLY A 165 -0.17 3.70 -4.61
N VAL A 166 0.19 2.66 -3.87
CA VAL A 166 1.53 2.43 -3.32
C VAL A 166 1.98 1.05 -3.76
N GLY A 167 3.15 0.99 -4.41
CA GLY A 167 3.69 -0.27 -4.93
C GLY A 167 5.21 -0.24 -5.06
N ASP A 168 5.82 -1.41 -5.28
CA ASP A 168 7.27 -1.60 -5.33
C ASP A 168 7.75 -2.44 -6.52
N GLY A 169 6.84 -3.14 -7.20
CA GLY A 169 7.18 -4.13 -8.21
C GLY A 169 6.76 -3.77 -9.63
N GLY A 170 5.53 -3.29 -9.83
CA GLY A 170 4.98 -2.95 -11.13
C GLY A 170 3.69 -3.69 -11.50
N ASN A 171 3.25 -4.64 -10.69
CA ASN A 171 2.01 -5.41 -10.85
C ASN A 171 0.92 -4.97 -9.87
N GLU A 172 1.15 -3.94 -9.05
CA GLU A 172 0.21 -3.40 -8.07
C GLU A 172 -0.71 -2.33 -8.69
N ILE A 173 -1.89 -2.15 -8.09
CA ILE A 173 -2.83 -1.08 -8.43
C ILE A 173 -2.12 0.29 -8.31
N GLY A 174 -2.24 1.10 -9.36
CA GLY A 174 -1.58 2.40 -9.49
C GLY A 174 -0.40 2.37 -10.47
N MET A 175 0.27 1.23 -10.63
CA MET A 175 1.41 1.08 -11.55
C MET A 175 1.03 1.24 -13.03
N GLY A 176 -0.26 1.18 -13.36
CA GLY A 176 -0.80 1.52 -14.68
C GLY A 176 -0.35 2.91 -15.15
N LYS A 177 -0.17 3.86 -14.22
CA LYS A 177 0.33 5.21 -14.51
C LYS A 177 1.70 5.24 -15.19
N ILE A 178 2.53 4.25 -14.92
CA ILE A 178 3.88 4.11 -15.48
C ILE A 178 4.09 2.78 -16.22
N ALA A 179 3.02 2.07 -16.57
CA ALA A 179 3.06 0.75 -17.21
C ALA A 179 3.99 0.71 -18.45
N GLY A 180 3.97 1.77 -19.28
CA GLY A 180 4.86 1.87 -20.44
C GLY A 180 6.35 1.96 -20.08
N ALA A 181 6.73 2.48 -18.92
CA ALA A 181 8.10 2.47 -18.44
C ALA A 181 8.49 1.09 -17.90
N ILE A 182 7.60 0.46 -17.16
CA ILE A 182 7.76 -0.89 -16.61
C ILE A 182 7.97 -1.89 -17.75
N SER A 183 7.06 -1.95 -18.73
CA SER A 183 7.15 -2.87 -19.88
C SER A 183 8.45 -2.74 -20.69
N ARG A 184 9.01 -1.51 -20.75
CA ARG A 184 10.27 -1.29 -21.50
C ARG A 184 11.52 -1.72 -20.75
N LYS A 185 11.47 -1.81 -19.43
CA LYS A 185 12.67 -1.92 -18.59
C LYS A 185 12.69 -3.09 -17.63
N LEU A 186 11.52 -3.56 -17.26
CA LEU A 186 11.38 -4.74 -16.42
C LEU A 186 10.85 -5.90 -17.27
N SER A 187 11.34 -7.09 -17.02
CA SER A 187 10.81 -8.31 -17.65
C SER A 187 9.50 -8.74 -16.96
N LEU A 188 8.57 -7.79 -16.86
CA LEU A 188 7.30 -7.94 -16.16
C LEU A 188 6.18 -7.39 -17.04
N GLU A 189 5.06 -8.11 -17.12
CA GLU A 189 3.80 -7.57 -17.62
C GLU A 189 3.16 -6.70 -16.52
N PRO A 190 3.09 -5.37 -16.69
CA PRO A 190 2.66 -4.47 -15.62
C PRO A 190 1.16 -4.54 -15.37
N CYS A 191 0.76 -4.11 -14.18
CA CYS A 191 -0.60 -3.69 -13.92
C CYS A 191 -0.99 -2.55 -14.86
N VAL A 192 -2.23 -2.56 -15.35
CA VAL A 192 -2.78 -1.49 -16.23
C VAL A 192 -3.69 -0.51 -15.47
N VAL A 193 -3.98 -0.78 -14.20
CA VAL A 193 -4.86 0.07 -13.39
C VAL A 193 -4.06 1.23 -12.82
N SER A 194 -4.51 2.44 -13.12
CA SER A 194 -3.90 3.69 -12.66
C SER A 194 -4.65 4.26 -11.45
N THR A 195 -3.96 5.08 -10.67
CA THR A 195 -4.50 5.93 -9.61
C THR A 195 -4.15 7.38 -9.87
N ASP A 196 -4.82 8.32 -9.18
CA ASP A 196 -4.54 9.75 -9.37
C ASP A 196 -3.13 10.10 -8.88
N ILE A 197 -2.70 9.51 -7.77
CA ILE A 197 -1.34 9.62 -7.25
C ILE A 197 -0.74 8.23 -7.11
N LEU A 198 0.52 8.11 -7.54
CA LEU A 198 1.33 6.90 -7.36
C LEU A 198 2.53 7.20 -6.47
N VAL A 199 2.70 6.40 -5.45
CA VAL A 199 3.90 6.36 -4.60
C VAL A 199 4.65 5.07 -4.91
N VAL A 200 5.93 5.19 -5.28
CA VAL A 200 6.81 4.06 -5.52
C VAL A 200 7.85 3.99 -4.41
N ALA A 201 7.99 2.84 -3.80
CA ALA A 201 8.93 2.57 -2.72
C ALA A 201 9.77 1.32 -3.01
N THR A 202 10.75 1.02 -2.20
CA THR A 202 11.51 -0.24 -2.25
C THR A 202 10.71 -1.40 -1.65
N VAL A 203 9.84 -1.07 -0.71
CA VAL A 203 8.89 -1.92 0.01
C VAL A 203 7.62 -1.08 0.16
N SER A 204 6.47 -1.60 -0.20
CA SER A 204 5.22 -0.83 -0.17
C SER A 204 4.82 -0.37 1.23
N ASN A 205 5.11 -1.15 2.26
CA ASN A 205 4.95 -0.70 3.65
C ASN A 205 5.69 0.62 3.90
N TRP A 206 6.92 0.77 3.38
CA TRP A 206 7.69 2.00 3.56
C TRP A 206 7.07 3.19 2.83
N GLY A 207 6.47 2.95 1.66
CA GLY A 207 5.72 3.97 0.94
C GLY A 207 4.54 4.49 1.76
N ALA A 208 3.78 3.59 2.39
CA ALA A 208 2.69 3.96 3.28
C ALA A 208 3.19 4.72 4.52
N TYR A 209 4.30 4.29 5.14
CA TYR A 209 4.92 5.04 6.26
C TYR A 209 5.38 6.42 5.81
N GLY A 210 5.92 6.55 4.59
CA GLY A 210 6.31 7.83 4.00
C GLY A 210 5.12 8.79 3.86
N ILE A 211 3.96 8.30 3.43
CA ILE A 211 2.73 9.09 3.39
C ILE A 211 2.33 9.56 4.80
N VAL A 212 2.42 8.67 5.80
CA VAL A 212 2.07 9.03 7.19
C VAL A 212 3.06 10.03 7.77
N ALA A 213 4.35 9.93 7.46
CA ALA A 213 5.34 10.94 7.87
C ALA A 213 5.06 12.31 7.23
N ALA A 214 4.66 12.34 5.95
CA ALA A 214 4.25 13.57 5.28
C ALA A 214 2.97 14.17 5.89
N LEU A 215 1.96 13.33 6.20
CA LEU A 215 0.76 13.76 6.93
C LEU A 215 1.11 14.38 8.27
N SER A 216 1.99 13.74 9.05
CA SER A 216 2.45 14.23 10.35
C SER A 216 3.06 15.63 10.27
N GLY A 217 3.96 15.84 9.31
CA GLY A 217 4.59 17.14 9.08
C GLY A 217 3.58 18.23 8.72
N ARG A 218 2.56 17.90 7.91
CA ARG A 218 1.52 18.86 7.50
C ARG A 218 0.55 19.23 8.62
N VAL A 219 0.20 18.29 9.48
CA VAL A 219 -0.76 18.56 10.56
C VAL A 219 -0.09 18.94 11.88
N GLY A 220 1.24 18.89 11.97
CA GLY A 220 1.97 19.19 13.19
C GLY A 220 1.73 18.18 14.33
N GLN A 221 1.38 16.93 13.98
CA GLN A 221 1.05 15.88 14.94
C GLN A 221 1.79 14.59 14.59
N LYS A 222 2.40 13.93 15.58
CA LYS A 222 3.03 12.62 15.37
C LYS A 222 1.97 11.56 15.07
N LEU A 223 1.97 11.02 13.84
CA LEU A 223 1.05 10.00 13.39
C LEU A 223 1.75 8.63 13.20
N LEU A 224 3.04 8.62 12.86
CA LEU A 224 3.80 7.40 12.64
C LEU A 224 3.98 6.63 13.97
N PRO A 225 3.60 5.35 14.03
CA PRO A 225 3.84 4.51 15.20
C PRO A 225 5.33 4.26 15.41
N VAL A 226 5.72 3.97 16.66
CA VAL A 226 7.10 3.58 16.98
C VAL A 226 7.43 2.20 16.40
N PHE A 227 8.68 1.97 16.07
CA PHE A 227 9.14 0.69 15.49
C PHE A 227 8.70 -0.55 16.27
N SER A 228 8.73 -0.50 17.60
CA SER A 228 8.35 -1.67 18.43
C SER A 228 6.90 -2.10 18.19
N TRP A 229 6.00 -1.17 17.92
CA TRP A 229 4.62 -1.47 17.59
C TRP A 229 4.52 -2.12 16.20
N ILE A 230 5.18 -1.55 15.18
CA ILE A 230 5.19 -2.08 13.81
C ILE A 230 5.77 -3.51 13.79
N LYS A 231 6.90 -3.71 14.48
CA LYS A 231 7.49 -5.05 14.63
C LYS A 231 6.52 -6.03 15.28
N SER A 232 5.83 -5.62 16.35
CA SER A 232 4.83 -6.46 17.03
C SER A 232 3.68 -6.83 16.09
N TYR A 233 3.19 -5.89 15.29
CA TYR A 233 2.13 -6.15 14.31
C TYR A 233 2.58 -7.16 13.25
N ILE A 234 3.74 -6.95 12.60
CA ILE A 234 4.29 -7.90 11.61
C ILE A 234 4.50 -9.28 12.24
N THR A 235 5.00 -9.35 13.47
CA THR A 235 5.17 -10.64 14.17
C THR A 235 3.84 -11.37 14.31
N LYS A 236 2.77 -10.67 14.72
CA LYS A 236 1.44 -11.27 14.89
C LYS A 236 0.83 -11.72 13.55
N THR A 237 1.03 -10.95 12.45
CA THR A 237 0.55 -11.40 11.13
C THR A 237 1.30 -12.65 10.64
N VAL A 238 2.60 -12.77 10.92
CA VAL A 238 3.37 -13.99 10.63
C VAL A 238 2.87 -15.17 11.48
N GLU A 239 2.52 -14.96 12.76
CA GLU A 239 1.92 -16.00 13.62
C GLU A 239 0.56 -16.48 13.10
N ILE A 240 -0.20 -15.63 12.40
CA ILE A 240 -1.47 -15.98 11.74
C ILE A 240 -1.23 -16.72 10.42
N GLY A 241 -0.07 -16.53 9.75
CA GLY A 241 0.27 -17.22 8.51
C GLY A 241 0.85 -16.35 7.41
N SER A 242 1.11 -15.05 7.67
CA SER A 242 1.77 -14.19 6.69
C SER A 242 3.19 -14.68 6.40
N VAL A 243 3.60 -14.63 5.14
CA VAL A 243 4.94 -15.04 4.69
C VAL A 243 5.71 -13.85 4.07
N ASP A 244 7.03 -13.91 4.10
CA ASP A 244 7.85 -12.97 3.34
C ASP A 244 7.68 -13.22 1.83
N GLY A 245 7.38 -12.17 1.05
CA GLY A 245 7.09 -12.27 -0.38
C GLY A 245 8.26 -12.76 -1.24
N VAL A 246 9.50 -12.64 -0.75
CA VAL A 246 10.71 -13.06 -1.44
C VAL A 246 11.15 -14.45 -1.04
N THR A 247 11.20 -14.74 0.28
CA THR A 247 11.67 -16.03 0.79
C THR A 247 10.58 -17.09 0.84
N HIS A 248 9.32 -16.69 0.88
CA HIS A 248 8.13 -17.52 1.06
C HIS A 248 8.12 -18.26 2.42
N GLU A 249 8.83 -17.74 3.39
CA GLU A 249 8.94 -18.31 4.73
C GLU A 249 8.11 -17.55 5.75
N LEU A 250 7.64 -18.24 6.79
CA LEU A 250 6.98 -17.66 7.97
C LEU A 250 8.03 -16.96 8.86
N THR A 251 8.55 -15.83 8.38
CA THR A 251 9.61 -15.07 9.07
C THR A 251 9.21 -13.61 9.22
N CYS A 252 9.66 -12.97 10.29
CA CYS A 252 9.49 -11.53 10.51
C CYS A 252 10.46 -10.73 9.64
N THR A 253 10.33 -10.89 8.31
CA THR A 253 11.03 -10.11 7.29
C THR A 253 9.98 -9.55 6.33
N VAL A 254 10.32 -8.51 5.60
CA VAL A 254 9.46 -7.92 4.58
C VAL A 254 10.28 -7.78 3.30
N ASP A 255 9.88 -8.44 2.25
CA ASP A 255 10.60 -8.45 0.97
C ASP A 255 12.08 -8.85 1.09
N GLY A 256 12.36 -9.84 1.95
CA GLY A 256 13.71 -10.26 2.28
C GLY A 256 14.50 -9.25 3.14
N LYS A 257 13.86 -8.18 3.61
CA LYS A 257 14.51 -7.18 4.48
C LYS A 257 14.28 -7.53 5.94
N SER A 258 15.34 -7.41 6.74
CA SER A 258 15.30 -7.70 8.17
C SER A 258 14.56 -6.62 8.96
N MET A 259 14.12 -6.95 10.17
CA MET A 259 13.57 -5.97 11.11
C MET A 259 14.56 -4.88 11.52
N LEU A 260 15.87 -5.08 11.35
CA LEU A 260 16.85 -4.02 11.54
C LEU A 260 16.75 -2.98 10.41
N THR A 261 16.60 -3.43 9.18
CA THR A 261 16.38 -2.53 8.03
C THR A 261 15.06 -1.76 8.20
N GLU A 262 13.99 -2.45 8.61
CA GLU A 262 12.70 -1.83 8.92
C GLU A 262 12.85 -0.73 9.97
N GLN A 263 13.62 -1.00 11.05
CA GLN A 263 13.89 -0.02 12.10
C GLN A 263 14.65 1.21 11.58
N GLU A 264 15.62 1.02 10.70
CA GLU A 264 16.38 2.12 10.10
C GLU A 264 15.47 3.05 9.29
N ILE A 265 14.55 2.50 8.50
CA ILE A 265 13.59 3.27 7.71
C ILE A 265 12.66 4.06 8.63
N ILE A 266 12.04 3.41 9.60
CA ILE A 266 11.12 4.06 10.54
C ILE A 266 11.82 5.16 11.32
N THR A 267 13.04 4.90 11.83
CA THR A 267 13.82 5.90 12.56
C THR A 267 14.17 7.11 11.70
N ALA A 268 14.47 6.89 10.41
CA ALA A 268 14.75 7.99 9.48
C ALA A 268 13.51 8.83 9.21
N LEU A 269 12.36 8.19 9.00
CA LEU A 269 11.07 8.87 8.81
C LEU A 269 10.63 9.63 10.08
N GLU A 270 10.81 9.06 11.28
CA GLU A 270 10.54 9.76 12.55
C GLU A 270 11.37 11.04 12.70
N ARG A 271 12.63 11.05 12.26
CA ARG A 271 13.47 12.27 12.30
C ARG A 271 12.95 13.36 11.36
N ILE A 272 12.47 12.97 10.17
CA ILE A 272 11.88 13.92 9.22
C ILE A 272 10.56 14.47 9.80
N GLU A 273 9.71 13.59 10.34
CA GLU A 273 8.45 13.95 11.01
C GLU A 273 8.70 15.00 12.11
N GLN A 274 9.65 14.74 13.01
CA GLN A 274 10.00 15.66 14.09
C GLN A 274 10.53 17.01 13.59
N GLY A 275 11.36 17.01 12.54
CA GLY A 275 11.85 18.23 11.92
C GLY A 275 10.74 19.07 11.32
N GLY A 276 9.71 18.45 10.73
CA GLY A 276 8.54 19.12 10.17
C GLY A 276 7.57 19.66 11.25
N ILE A 277 7.45 18.99 12.41
CA ILE A 277 6.58 19.43 13.50
C ILE A 277 7.17 20.63 14.25
N CYS A 278 8.50 20.77 14.28
CA CYS A 278 9.20 21.84 14.98
C CYS A 278 9.46 23.09 14.11
N ALA A 279 9.13 23.06 12.84
CA ALA A 279 9.33 24.15 11.88
C ALA A 279 8.05 24.98 11.67
#